data_452053aabae933c813d834b29b64711c
#
_entry.id   452053aabae933c813d834b29b64711c
#
_cell.length_a   1.000
_cell.length_b   1.000
_cell.length_c   1.000
_cell.angle_alpha   90.00
_cell.angle_beta   90.00
_cell.angle_gamma   90.00
#
_symmetry.space_group_name_H-M   'P 1'
#
loop_
_entity.id
_entity.type
_entity.pdbx_description
1 polymer ?
#
loop_
_entity_poly.entity_id
_entity_poly.type
_entity_poly.pdbx_seq_one_letter_code
_entity_poly.pdbx_strand_id
1 'polypeptide(L)'
;MKRIERLDGIGPLAERYEVLLLDQFGVLHDGTWPYPGAVAALRALKHAGKTVVLISNSGKRAQPNESRLLKLGFEPGSWDHFVSSGEVAWRSFHDMAASGELRPGTKCLLISRDDDRTAIEGLPFMLTEAGEDAELVLISASEGDRYDLDHYRHLLEPAAARRVPCFCTNPDSVMLTSLGPRFGAGRLADLYESLGGNVTRIGKPYRAIFDAALALAGEPDRGTVVCIGDSVEHDISGGNSAGVATALVLSGILAGTPDLAAVFDEQQAWPDYITDSFSFR
;
A
#
# COMPACT_ATOMS: atom_id res chain seq x y z
N MET A 1 -8.62 -21.83 -17.21
CA MET A 1 -8.02 -21.49 -15.91
C MET A 1 -6.52 -21.32 -16.10
N LYS A 2 -5.95 -20.22 -15.61
CA LYS A 2 -4.49 -20.00 -15.56
C LYS A 2 -3.88 -21.09 -14.68
N ARG A 3 -2.81 -21.76 -15.13
CA ARG A 3 -2.12 -22.75 -14.29
C ARG A 3 -1.26 -22.02 -13.28
N ILE A 4 -1.59 -22.14 -12.00
CA ILE A 4 -0.82 -21.58 -10.91
C ILE A 4 0.33 -22.52 -10.54
N GLU A 5 1.56 -22.04 -10.50
CA GLU A 5 2.74 -22.80 -10.10
C GLU A 5 2.98 -22.66 -8.59
N ARG A 6 3.13 -23.77 -7.87
CA ARG A 6 3.48 -23.74 -6.44
C ARG A 6 4.99 -23.87 -6.30
N LEU A 7 5.57 -22.99 -5.47
CA LEU A 7 7.00 -22.88 -5.24
C LEU A 7 7.31 -23.17 -3.77
N ASP A 8 8.48 -23.75 -3.48
CA ASP A 8 8.95 -23.99 -2.10
C ASP A 8 9.57 -22.74 -1.45
N GLY A 9 9.73 -21.66 -2.21
CA GLY A 9 10.29 -20.37 -1.78
C GLY A 9 10.47 -19.43 -2.97
N ILE A 10 11.18 -18.31 -2.78
CA ILE A 10 11.34 -17.28 -3.81
C ILE A 10 12.58 -17.47 -4.71
N GLY A 11 13.41 -18.48 -4.47
CA GLY A 11 14.59 -18.75 -5.30
C GLY A 11 14.27 -18.82 -6.80
N PRO A 12 13.28 -19.65 -7.24
CA PRO A 12 12.90 -19.73 -8.65
C PRO A 12 12.40 -18.40 -9.24
N LEU A 13 11.81 -17.51 -8.44
CA LEU A 13 11.43 -16.16 -8.89
C LEU A 13 12.66 -15.28 -9.12
N ALA A 14 13.65 -15.37 -8.23
CA ALA A 14 14.90 -14.66 -8.41
C ALA A 14 15.69 -15.11 -9.66
N GLU A 15 15.54 -16.36 -10.09
CA GLU A 15 16.12 -16.84 -11.34
C GLU A 15 15.41 -16.31 -12.59
N ARG A 16 14.08 -16.10 -12.51
CA ARG A 16 13.22 -15.74 -13.65
C ARG A 16 13.07 -14.23 -13.84
N TYR A 17 13.15 -13.46 -12.77
CA TYR A 17 12.83 -12.03 -12.78
C TYR A 17 14.02 -11.18 -12.33
N GLU A 18 14.14 -9.99 -12.92
CA GLU A 18 15.20 -9.02 -12.59
C GLU A 18 14.75 -8.02 -11.54
N VAL A 19 13.45 -7.69 -11.54
CA VAL A 19 12.85 -6.71 -10.63
C VAL A 19 11.76 -7.38 -9.80
N LEU A 20 11.84 -7.19 -8.48
CA LEU A 20 10.85 -7.70 -7.53
C LEU A 20 10.16 -6.50 -6.85
N LEU A 21 8.85 -6.38 -7.04
CA LEU A 21 7.98 -5.48 -6.30
C LEU A 21 7.45 -6.24 -5.10
N LEU A 22 7.82 -5.84 -3.88
CA LEU A 22 7.54 -6.62 -2.67
C LEU A 22 6.61 -5.86 -1.74
N ASP A 23 5.54 -6.49 -1.30
CA ASP A 23 4.82 -6.03 -0.12
C ASP A 23 5.65 -6.24 1.15
N GLN A 24 5.30 -5.55 2.24
CA GLN A 24 6.01 -5.64 3.51
C GLN A 24 5.24 -6.41 4.59
N PHE A 25 3.99 -5.98 4.90
CA PHE A 25 3.15 -6.68 5.89
C PHE A 25 2.65 -8.01 5.32
N GLY A 26 2.69 -9.07 6.12
CA GLY A 26 2.29 -10.40 5.65
C GLY A 26 3.35 -11.12 4.81
N VAL A 27 4.33 -10.40 4.27
CA VAL A 27 5.45 -10.95 3.45
C VAL A 27 6.77 -10.89 4.19
N LEU A 28 7.19 -9.69 4.61
CA LEU A 28 8.47 -9.47 5.29
C LEU A 28 8.36 -9.54 6.81
N HIS A 29 7.26 -9.02 7.37
CA HIS A 29 7.02 -8.93 8.81
C HIS A 29 5.53 -8.91 9.15
N ASP A 30 5.21 -9.19 10.43
CA ASP A 30 3.85 -9.14 10.99
C ASP A 30 3.54 -7.78 11.69
N GLY A 31 4.46 -6.82 11.61
CA GLY A 31 4.41 -5.53 12.29
C GLY A 31 5.26 -5.47 13.56
N THR A 32 5.58 -6.60 14.14
CA THR A 32 6.36 -6.73 15.40
C THR A 32 7.67 -7.49 15.16
N TRP A 33 7.63 -8.53 14.32
CA TRP A 33 8.75 -9.41 14.03
C TRP A 33 8.87 -9.67 12.52
N PRO A 34 10.11 -9.82 12.02
CA PRO A 34 10.30 -10.33 10.66
C PRO A 34 9.85 -11.79 10.56
N TYR A 35 9.27 -12.17 9.43
CA TYR A 35 8.99 -13.59 9.18
C TYR A 35 10.29 -14.40 9.07
N PRO A 36 10.26 -15.69 9.47
CA PRO A 36 11.42 -16.56 9.36
C PRO A 36 11.98 -16.61 7.93
N GLY A 37 13.24 -16.25 7.79
CA GLY A 37 13.93 -16.25 6.50
C GLY A 37 13.83 -14.94 5.70
N ALA A 38 12.93 -14.01 6.02
CA ALA A 38 12.69 -12.80 5.23
C ALA A 38 13.92 -11.89 5.13
N VAL A 39 14.63 -11.67 6.25
CA VAL A 39 15.87 -10.86 6.26
C VAL A 39 16.94 -11.50 5.36
N ALA A 40 17.14 -12.83 5.49
CA ALA A 40 18.11 -13.55 4.67
C ALA A 40 17.72 -13.58 3.18
N ALA A 41 16.41 -13.67 2.89
CA ALA A 41 15.90 -13.67 1.52
C ALA A 41 16.16 -12.33 0.82
N LEU A 42 15.87 -11.19 1.48
CA LEU A 42 16.20 -9.87 0.91
C LEU A 42 17.70 -9.72 0.63
N ARG A 43 18.55 -10.13 1.58
CA ARG A 43 20.01 -10.12 1.39
C ARG A 43 20.41 -10.97 0.18
N ALA A 44 19.85 -12.17 0.04
CA ALA A 44 20.15 -13.09 -1.07
C ALA A 44 19.75 -12.48 -2.41
N LEU A 45 18.58 -11.82 -2.50
CA LEU A 45 18.16 -11.09 -3.71
C LEU A 45 19.17 -10.01 -4.09
N LYS A 46 19.64 -9.22 -3.14
CA LYS A 46 20.65 -8.18 -3.40
C LYS A 46 22.00 -8.78 -3.84
N HIS A 47 22.44 -9.88 -3.24
CA HIS A 47 23.65 -10.59 -3.68
C HIS A 47 23.50 -11.20 -5.08
N ALA A 48 22.29 -11.59 -5.47
CA ALA A 48 21.96 -12.04 -6.82
C ALA A 48 21.81 -10.88 -7.83
N GLY A 49 22.06 -9.63 -7.44
CA GLY A 49 22.00 -8.46 -8.30
C GLY A 49 20.59 -8.02 -8.69
N LYS A 50 19.57 -8.47 -7.93
CA LYS A 50 18.17 -8.12 -8.23
C LYS A 50 17.82 -6.71 -7.77
N THR A 51 16.94 -6.04 -8.54
CA THR A 51 16.34 -4.78 -8.13
C THR A 51 15.13 -5.07 -7.25
N VAL A 52 15.14 -4.56 -6.04
CA VAL A 52 14.09 -4.75 -5.03
C VAL A 52 13.41 -3.42 -4.76
N VAL A 53 12.10 -3.35 -5.05
CA VAL A 53 11.27 -2.20 -4.75
C VAL A 53 10.20 -2.63 -3.73
N LEU A 54 10.23 -2.06 -2.54
CA LEU A 54 9.17 -2.28 -1.56
C LEU A 54 7.98 -1.40 -1.90
N ILE A 55 6.77 -1.98 -1.94
CA ILE A 55 5.51 -1.29 -2.20
C ILE A 55 4.55 -1.47 -1.03
N SER A 56 3.90 -0.39 -0.58
CA SER A 56 3.08 -0.43 0.64
C SER A 56 1.87 0.49 0.56
N ASN A 57 0.74 0.01 1.10
CA ASN A 57 -0.47 0.81 1.29
C ASN A 57 -0.39 1.77 2.49
N SER A 58 0.78 1.91 3.12
CA SER A 58 0.97 2.88 4.20
C SER A 58 0.69 4.31 3.74
N GLY A 59 -0.18 5.02 4.44
CA GLY A 59 -0.43 6.46 4.22
C GLY A 59 0.74 7.36 4.62
N LYS A 60 1.75 6.83 5.31
CA LYS A 60 3.00 7.54 5.64
C LYS A 60 3.95 7.57 4.44
N ARG A 61 4.85 8.54 4.40
CA ARG A 61 5.94 8.59 3.40
C ARG A 61 6.89 7.40 3.54
N ALA A 62 7.81 7.24 2.57
CA ALA A 62 8.76 6.12 2.53
C ALA A 62 9.66 6.05 3.77
N GLN A 63 10.28 7.16 4.16
CA GLN A 63 11.27 7.22 5.23
C GLN A 63 10.82 6.66 6.60
N PRO A 64 9.62 6.99 7.14
CA PRO A 64 9.13 6.36 8.36
C PRO A 64 8.95 4.84 8.28
N ASN A 65 8.56 4.35 7.10
CA ASN A 65 8.39 2.91 6.85
C ASN A 65 9.75 2.20 6.79
N GLU A 66 10.73 2.75 6.08
CA GLU A 66 12.11 2.25 6.04
C GLU A 66 12.74 2.22 7.44
N SER A 67 12.55 3.28 8.22
CA SER A 67 13.00 3.34 9.63
C SER A 67 12.40 2.23 10.48
N ARG A 68 11.16 1.81 10.22
CA ARG A 68 10.52 0.66 10.88
C ARG A 68 11.22 -0.63 10.49
N LEU A 69 11.48 -0.87 9.20
CA LEU A 69 12.16 -2.08 8.74
C LEU A 69 13.55 -2.23 9.37
N LEU A 70 14.31 -1.14 9.45
CA LEU A 70 15.62 -1.15 10.12
C LEU A 70 15.50 -1.52 11.60
N LYS A 71 14.47 -1.01 12.31
CA LYS A 71 14.21 -1.38 13.72
C LYS A 71 13.80 -2.85 13.89
N LEU A 72 13.17 -3.44 12.87
CA LEU A 72 12.82 -4.85 12.82
C LEU A 72 14.01 -5.77 12.46
N GLY A 73 15.21 -5.21 12.19
CA GLY A 73 16.42 -5.96 11.91
C GLY A 73 16.69 -6.26 10.44
N PHE A 74 15.95 -5.60 9.53
CA PHE A 74 16.33 -5.61 8.12
C PHE A 74 17.57 -4.71 7.91
N GLU A 75 18.44 -5.11 6.99
CA GLU A 75 19.73 -4.42 6.79
C GLU A 75 19.60 -3.24 5.84
N PRO A 76 20.33 -2.14 6.06
CA PRO A 76 20.45 -1.06 5.07
C PRO A 76 20.95 -1.61 3.73
N GLY A 77 20.32 -1.17 2.63
CA GLY A 77 20.69 -1.63 1.28
C GLY A 77 20.10 -2.99 0.88
N SER A 78 19.21 -3.58 1.70
CA SER A 78 18.45 -4.79 1.32
C SER A 78 17.34 -4.53 0.30
N TRP A 79 17.04 -3.30 -0.02
CA TRP A 79 16.15 -2.84 -1.08
C TRP A 79 16.72 -1.62 -1.78
N ASP A 80 16.30 -1.37 -3.02
CA ASP A 80 16.74 -0.22 -3.80
C ASP A 80 15.82 0.98 -3.61
N HIS A 81 14.50 0.73 -3.56
CA HIS A 81 13.49 1.77 -3.44
C HIS A 81 12.35 1.33 -2.51
N PHE A 82 11.76 2.32 -1.84
CA PHE A 82 10.54 2.15 -1.06
C PHE A 82 9.46 3.09 -1.59
N VAL A 83 8.31 2.54 -1.99
CA VAL A 83 7.16 3.28 -2.47
C VAL A 83 5.98 3.02 -1.56
N SER A 84 5.53 4.03 -0.84
CA SER A 84 4.27 3.99 -0.09
C SER A 84 3.20 4.79 -0.80
N SER A 85 1.95 4.50 -0.50
CA SER A 85 0.82 5.31 -0.99
C SER A 85 0.95 6.76 -0.56
N GLY A 86 1.41 7.01 0.68
CA GLY A 86 1.67 8.36 1.18
C GLY A 86 2.78 9.09 0.41
N GLU A 87 3.82 8.36 -0.05
CA GLU A 87 4.88 8.96 -0.88
C GLU A 87 4.36 9.32 -2.27
N VAL A 88 3.55 8.46 -2.89
CA VAL A 88 2.93 8.73 -4.19
C VAL A 88 2.00 9.95 -4.11
N ALA A 89 1.18 10.02 -3.07
CA ALA A 89 0.30 11.16 -2.84
C ALA A 89 1.07 12.45 -2.62
N TRP A 90 2.12 12.40 -1.80
CA TRP A 90 2.95 13.58 -1.55
C TRP A 90 3.58 14.12 -2.84
N ARG A 91 4.13 13.25 -3.69
CA ARG A 91 4.69 13.64 -4.99
C ARG A 91 3.62 14.27 -5.88
N SER A 92 2.44 13.66 -5.93
CA SER A 92 1.30 14.20 -6.70
C SER A 92 0.91 15.61 -6.23
N PHE A 93 0.78 15.82 -4.90
CA PHE A 93 0.47 17.15 -4.35
C PHE A 93 1.61 18.16 -4.56
N HIS A 94 2.86 17.72 -4.50
CA HIS A 94 4.01 18.55 -4.79
C HIS A 94 3.97 19.05 -6.23
N ASP A 95 3.68 18.18 -7.19
CA ASP A 95 3.58 18.51 -8.60
C ASP A 95 2.39 19.43 -8.88
N MET A 96 1.23 19.19 -8.24
CA MET A 96 0.06 20.07 -8.28
C MET A 96 0.38 21.47 -7.70
N ALA A 97 1.20 21.54 -6.65
CA ALA A 97 1.64 22.83 -6.11
C ALA A 97 2.60 23.55 -7.06
N ALA A 98 3.53 22.81 -7.66
CA ALA A 98 4.47 23.37 -8.64
C ALA A 98 3.80 23.87 -9.92
N SER A 99 2.73 23.19 -10.37
CA SER A 99 1.91 23.61 -11.53
C SER A 99 0.90 24.74 -11.21
N GLY A 100 0.70 25.07 -9.92
CA GLY A 100 -0.29 26.04 -9.46
C GLY A 100 -1.73 25.49 -9.37
N GLU A 101 -1.93 24.20 -9.59
CA GLU A 101 -3.23 23.52 -9.41
C GLU A 101 -3.60 23.46 -7.91
N LEU A 102 -2.64 23.17 -7.05
CA LEU A 102 -2.77 23.28 -5.60
C LEU A 102 -2.32 24.66 -5.13
N ARG A 103 -3.28 25.50 -4.72
CA ARG A 103 -2.98 26.86 -4.27
C ARG A 103 -2.39 26.88 -2.86
N PRO A 104 -1.44 27.78 -2.58
CA PRO A 104 -0.96 28.00 -1.20
C PRO A 104 -2.11 28.35 -0.25
N GLY A 105 -2.15 27.69 0.89
CA GLY A 105 -3.20 27.89 1.90
C GLY A 105 -4.48 27.09 1.65
N THR A 106 -4.50 26.17 0.67
CA THR A 106 -5.63 25.24 0.47
C THR A 106 -5.92 24.50 1.78
N LYS A 107 -7.17 24.63 2.27
CA LYS A 107 -7.62 24.03 3.52
C LYS A 107 -7.78 22.52 3.38
N CYS A 108 -6.92 21.76 4.06
CA CYS A 108 -6.91 20.30 4.04
C CYS A 108 -7.49 19.74 5.35
N LEU A 109 -8.57 18.96 5.23
CA LEU A 109 -9.02 18.07 6.30
C LEU A 109 -8.21 16.77 6.22
N LEU A 110 -7.22 16.64 7.13
CA LEU A 110 -6.37 15.45 7.21
C LEU A 110 -6.93 14.48 8.23
N ILE A 111 -7.26 13.26 7.78
CA ILE A 111 -7.58 12.14 8.66
C ILE A 111 -6.38 11.21 8.66
N SER A 112 -5.68 11.17 9.79
CA SER A 112 -4.46 10.38 9.99
C SER A 112 -4.53 9.64 11.32
N ARG A 113 -3.50 8.87 11.66
CA ARG A 113 -3.36 8.20 12.94
C ARG A 113 -2.21 8.84 13.72
N ASP A 114 -2.45 9.07 15.03
CA ASP A 114 -1.46 9.63 15.96
C ASP A 114 -0.86 10.95 15.45
N ASP A 115 -1.70 11.83 14.89
CA ASP A 115 -1.31 13.14 14.31
C ASP A 115 -0.20 13.07 13.24
N ASP A 116 -0.08 11.94 12.54
CA ASP A 116 0.89 11.81 11.47
C ASP A 116 0.59 12.77 10.31
N ARG A 117 1.54 13.63 9.99
CA ARG A 117 1.45 14.67 8.95
C ARG A 117 2.45 14.45 7.81
N THR A 118 3.15 13.32 7.81
CA THR A 118 4.23 13.08 6.84
C THR A 118 3.77 13.14 5.39
N ALA A 119 2.52 12.73 5.11
CA ALA A 119 1.94 12.78 3.76
C ALA A 119 1.72 14.20 3.20
N ILE A 120 1.79 15.23 4.05
CA ILE A 120 1.62 16.64 3.65
C ILE A 120 2.78 17.54 4.07
N GLU A 121 3.81 16.99 4.68
CA GLU A 121 4.95 17.75 5.20
C GLU A 121 5.64 18.56 4.09
N GLY A 122 5.84 19.87 4.35
CA GLY A 122 6.45 20.78 3.38
C GLY A 122 5.56 21.20 2.21
N LEU A 123 4.30 20.74 2.17
CA LEU A 123 3.32 21.17 1.17
C LEU A 123 2.53 22.41 1.64
N PRO A 124 2.03 23.24 0.72
CA PRO A 124 1.43 24.53 1.05
C PRO A 124 -0.03 24.42 1.56
N PHE A 125 -0.34 23.35 2.31
CA PHE A 125 -1.66 23.18 2.94
C PHE A 125 -1.82 23.99 4.21
N MET A 126 -3.05 24.40 4.48
CA MET A 126 -3.51 24.85 5.78
C MET A 126 -4.45 23.80 6.36
N LEU A 127 -4.13 23.22 7.52
CA LEU A 127 -4.98 22.21 8.15
C LEU A 127 -6.27 22.82 8.66
N THR A 128 -7.37 22.08 8.54
CA THR A 128 -8.65 22.34 9.17
C THR A 128 -9.15 21.09 9.88
N GLU A 129 -9.89 21.28 10.97
CA GLU A 129 -10.54 20.18 11.70
C GLU A 129 -12.02 20.04 11.34
N ALA A 130 -12.55 20.96 10.53
CA ALA A 130 -13.96 21.02 10.18
C ALA A 130 -14.20 20.67 8.70
N GLY A 131 -15.11 19.72 8.45
CA GLY A 131 -15.47 19.32 7.08
C GLY A 131 -16.09 20.45 6.25
N GLU A 132 -16.82 21.37 6.90
CA GLU A 132 -17.40 22.56 6.23
C GLU A 132 -16.37 23.53 5.67
N ASP A 133 -15.17 23.57 6.26
CA ASP A 133 -14.10 24.46 5.81
C ASP A 133 -13.15 23.81 4.80
N ALA A 134 -13.18 22.48 4.66
CA ALA A 134 -12.26 21.75 3.84
C ALA A 134 -12.39 22.12 2.34
N GLU A 135 -11.27 22.33 1.68
CA GLU A 135 -11.13 22.45 0.23
C GLU A 135 -10.52 21.19 -0.39
N LEU A 136 -9.91 20.34 0.43
CA LEU A 136 -9.41 19.00 0.12
C LEU A 136 -9.55 18.12 1.36
N VAL A 137 -9.91 16.85 1.16
CA VAL A 137 -9.91 15.82 2.20
C VAL A 137 -8.79 14.82 1.89
N LEU A 138 -7.95 14.52 2.89
CA LEU A 138 -6.91 13.50 2.80
C LEU A 138 -7.12 12.45 3.87
N ILE A 139 -7.40 11.22 3.47
CA ILE A 139 -7.57 10.07 4.35
C ILE A 139 -6.31 9.20 4.25
N SER A 140 -5.40 9.30 5.21
CA SER A 140 -4.14 8.57 5.24
C SER A 140 -4.13 7.37 6.20
N ALA A 141 -5.01 7.37 7.18
CA ALA A 141 -5.23 6.27 8.11
C ALA A 141 -6.61 6.42 8.77
N SER A 142 -7.01 5.44 9.59
CA SER A 142 -8.14 5.55 10.50
C SER A 142 -7.67 5.40 11.95
N GLU A 143 -8.50 5.83 12.89
CA GLU A 143 -8.41 5.55 14.31
C GLU A 143 -9.65 4.76 14.76
N GLY A 144 -9.99 3.69 14.03
CA GLY A 144 -11.15 2.86 14.26
C GLY A 144 -11.14 2.08 15.59
N ASP A 145 -10.05 2.19 16.36
CA ASP A 145 -9.94 1.75 17.74
C ASP A 145 -10.31 2.85 18.75
N ARG A 146 -10.46 4.11 18.31
CA ARG A 146 -10.80 5.27 19.13
C ARG A 146 -12.15 5.88 18.78
N TYR A 147 -12.49 5.90 17.49
CA TYR A 147 -13.69 6.53 16.95
C TYR A 147 -14.47 5.52 16.10
N ASP A 148 -15.79 5.63 16.07
CA ASP A 148 -16.69 4.85 15.23
C ASP A 148 -16.93 5.52 13.86
N LEU A 149 -17.67 4.84 12.99
CA LEU A 149 -18.00 5.38 11.67
C LEU A 149 -18.96 6.57 11.73
N ASP A 150 -19.77 6.71 12.78
CA ASP A 150 -20.69 7.84 12.93
C ASP A 150 -19.92 9.13 13.25
N HIS A 151 -18.86 9.04 14.06
CA HIS A 151 -17.93 10.16 14.25
C HIS A 151 -17.37 10.66 12.91
N TYR A 152 -16.86 9.75 12.08
CA TYR A 152 -16.32 10.11 10.77
C TYR A 152 -17.39 10.58 9.79
N ARG A 153 -18.61 10.05 9.88
CA ARG A 153 -19.75 10.55 9.10
C ARG A 153 -19.99 12.03 9.35
N HIS A 154 -20.11 12.44 10.61
CA HIS A 154 -20.33 13.85 10.98
C HIS A 154 -19.19 14.75 10.50
N LEU A 155 -17.96 14.27 10.55
CA LEU A 155 -16.78 15.00 10.10
C LEU A 155 -16.73 15.17 8.58
N LEU A 156 -17.08 14.10 7.82
CA LEU A 156 -16.91 14.02 6.37
C LEU A 156 -18.13 14.54 5.58
N GLU A 157 -19.35 14.43 6.12
CA GLU A 157 -20.60 14.76 5.42
C GLU A 157 -20.61 16.20 4.88
N PRO A 158 -20.18 17.26 5.62
CA PRO A 158 -20.19 18.63 5.09
C PRO A 158 -19.26 18.80 3.88
N ALA A 159 -18.12 18.12 3.84
CA ALA A 159 -17.20 18.15 2.72
C ALA A 159 -17.75 17.33 1.52
N ALA A 160 -18.31 16.14 1.78
CA ALA A 160 -18.89 15.27 0.77
C ALA A 160 -20.09 15.93 0.06
N ALA A 161 -20.97 16.58 0.83
CA ALA A 161 -22.12 17.32 0.29
C ALA A 161 -21.72 18.44 -0.70
N ARG A 162 -20.55 19.04 -0.50
CA ARG A 162 -19.94 20.04 -1.41
C ARG A 162 -19.09 19.40 -2.51
N ARG A 163 -18.96 18.07 -2.53
CA ARG A 163 -18.12 17.31 -3.45
C ARG A 163 -16.66 17.76 -3.42
N VAL A 164 -16.15 18.04 -2.22
CA VAL A 164 -14.75 18.38 -2.04
C VAL A 164 -13.88 17.21 -2.52
N PRO A 165 -12.79 17.44 -3.28
CA PRO A 165 -11.89 16.35 -3.69
C PRO A 165 -11.36 15.61 -2.46
N CYS A 166 -11.45 14.28 -2.48
CA CYS A 166 -10.93 13.41 -1.43
C CYS A 166 -9.88 12.47 -2.00
N PHE A 167 -8.75 12.36 -1.30
CA PHE A 167 -7.69 11.41 -1.61
C PHE A 167 -7.57 10.41 -0.46
N CYS A 168 -7.58 9.12 -0.78
CA CYS A 168 -7.32 8.05 0.18
C CYS A 168 -5.96 7.42 -0.13
N THR A 169 -5.01 7.59 0.78
CA THR A 169 -3.64 7.11 0.64
C THR A 169 -3.37 5.82 1.41
N ASN A 170 -4.42 5.18 1.89
CA ASN A 170 -4.39 3.84 2.46
C ASN A 170 -5.71 3.15 2.14
N PRO A 171 -5.81 2.42 1.01
CA PRO A 171 -7.07 1.81 0.58
C PRO A 171 -7.48 0.57 1.38
N ASP A 172 -6.68 0.13 2.36
CA ASP A 172 -6.98 -1.04 3.17
C ASP A 172 -8.30 -0.84 3.96
N SER A 173 -9.24 -1.77 3.77
CA SER A 173 -10.54 -1.73 4.46
C SER A 173 -10.44 -2.17 5.92
N VAL A 174 -9.39 -2.92 6.27
CA VAL A 174 -9.12 -3.44 7.63
C VAL A 174 -7.73 -3.02 8.09
N MET A 175 -7.65 -2.61 9.34
CA MET A 175 -6.41 -2.28 10.04
C MET A 175 -6.24 -3.24 11.23
N LEU A 176 -5.05 -3.78 11.40
CA LEU A 176 -4.70 -4.58 12.58
C LEU A 176 -4.22 -3.67 13.72
N THR A 177 -4.81 -3.84 14.89
CA THR A 177 -4.43 -3.13 16.13
C THR A 177 -4.12 -4.13 17.25
N SER A 178 -3.55 -3.66 18.34
CA SER A 178 -3.35 -4.48 19.56
C SER A 178 -4.67 -5.01 20.15
N LEU A 179 -5.80 -4.39 19.80
CA LEU A 179 -7.15 -4.78 20.21
C LEU A 179 -7.87 -5.65 19.16
N GLY A 180 -7.14 -6.14 18.15
CA GLY A 180 -7.67 -6.91 17.02
C GLY A 180 -8.01 -6.05 15.81
N PRO A 181 -8.67 -6.65 14.78
CA PRO A 181 -9.01 -5.96 13.55
C PRO A 181 -9.98 -4.78 13.79
N ARG A 182 -9.75 -3.67 13.09
CA ARG A 182 -10.61 -2.49 13.05
C ARG A 182 -10.76 -2.05 11.60
N PHE A 183 -11.73 -1.18 11.34
CA PHE A 183 -11.87 -0.62 10.00
C PHE A 183 -10.68 0.27 9.65
N GLY A 184 -10.19 0.12 8.42
CA GLY A 184 -9.11 0.90 7.85
C GLY A 184 -9.58 2.18 7.17
N ALA A 185 -8.64 2.91 6.59
CA ALA A 185 -8.91 4.15 5.86
C ALA A 185 -9.74 3.92 4.59
N GLY A 186 -9.64 2.75 3.95
CA GLY A 186 -10.48 2.38 2.82
C GLY A 186 -11.98 2.44 3.16
N ARG A 187 -12.39 2.04 4.38
CA ARG A 187 -13.78 2.15 4.83
C ARG A 187 -14.25 3.60 5.00
N LEU A 188 -13.33 4.52 5.34
CA LEU A 188 -13.64 5.95 5.38
C LEU A 188 -13.79 6.52 3.97
N ALA A 189 -13.01 6.04 3.02
CA ALA A 189 -13.17 6.36 1.60
C ALA A 189 -14.53 5.89 1.06
N ASP A 190 -14.94 4.64 1.37
CA ASP A 190 -16.28 4.12 1.03
C ASP A 190 -17.39 4.96 1.67
N LEU A 191 -17.21 5.35 2.94
CA LEU A 191 -18.15 6.21 3.64
C LEU A 191 -18.28 7.56 2.92
N TYR A 192 -17.16 8.20 2.55
CA TYR A 192 -17.18 9.48 1.83
C TYR A 192 -17.93 9.38 0.50
N GLU A 193 -17.74 8.30 -0.28
CA GLU A 193 -18.49 8.04 -1.51
C GLU A 193 -19.99 7.82 -1.24
N SER A 194 -20.34 7.09 -0.18
CA SER A 194 -21.73 6.87 0.22
C SER A 194 -22.45 8.17 0.59
N LEU A 195 -21.71 9.20 1.01
CA LEU A 195 -22.20 10.55 1.31
C LEU A 195 -22.25 11.45 0.07
N GLY A 196 -21.94 10.93 -1.13
CA GLY A 196 -22.01 11.64 -2.42
C GLY A 196 -20.72 12.34 -2.83
N GLY A 197 -19.61 12.12 -2.11
CA GLY A 197 -18.29 12.60 -2.47
C GLY A 197 -17.60 11.71 -3.52
N ASN A 198 -16.49 12.21 -4.07
CA ASN A 198 -15.63 11.44 -4.98
C ASN A 198 -14.28 11.20 -4.31
N VAL A 199 -13.74 9.98 -4.41
CA VAL A 199 -12.46 9.59 -3.84
C VAL A 199 -11.47 9.15 -4.91
N THR A 200 -10.28 9.73 -4.88
CA THR A 200 -9.11 9.22 -5.59
C THR A 200 -8.33 8.31 -4.63
N ARG A 201 -8.33 7.02 -4.91
CA ARG A 201 -7.57 6.04 -4.11
C ARG A 201 -6.16 5.90 -4.66
N ILE A 202 -5.17 5.96 -3.75
CA ILE A 202 -3.75 5.81 -4.03
C ILE A 202 -3.23 4.65 -3.19
N GLY A 203 -2.57 3.72 -3.83
CA GLY A 203 -2.08 2.48 -3.21
C GLY A 203 -2.45 1.27 -4.04
N LYS A 204 -2.09 0.08 -3.59
CA LYS A 204 -2.49 -1.18 -4.23
C LYS A 204 -3.99 -1.43 -4.00
N PRO A 205 -4.77 -1.88 -4.98
CA PRO A 205 -4.38 -2.35 -6.32
C PRO A 205 -4.34 -1.26 -7.40
N TYR A 206 -4.45 0.02 -7.05
CA TYR A 206 -4.56 1.11 -8.00
C TYR A 206 -3.24 1.36 -8.72
N ARG A 207 -3.33 1.69 -10.01
CA ARG A 207 -2.21 1.76 -10.93
C ARG A 207 -1.09 2.72 -10.51
N ALA A 208 -1.43 3.84 -9.89
CA ALA A 208 -0.48 4.90 -9.56
C ALA A 208 0.74 4.43 -8.73
N ILE A 209 0.54 3.50 -7.77
CA ILE A 209 1.65 2.99 -6.95
C ILE A 209 2.56 2.05 -7.75
N PHE A 210 1.99 1.24 -8.65
CA PHE A 210 2.77 0.35 -9.52
C PHE A 210 3.56 1.16 -10.56
N ASP A 211 2.95 2.16 -11.19
CA ASP A 211 3.63 3.05 -12.15
C ASP A 211 4.80 3.77 -11.45
N ALA A 212 4.59 4.29 -10.23
CA ALA A 212 5.67 4.90 -9.45
C ALA A 212 6.80 3.91 -9.11
N ALA A 213 6.46 2.68 -8.73
CA ALA A 213 7.45 1.64 -8.43
C ALA A 213 8.26 1.24 -9.66
N LEU A 214 7.60 1.08 -10.80
CA LEU A 214 8.25 0.70 -12.06
C LEU A 214 9.11 1.85 -12.61
N ALA A 215 8.68 3.10 -12.47
CA ALA A 215 9.51 4.27 -12.82
C ALA A 215 10.81 4.33 -11.99
N LEU A 216 10.73 4.07 -10.68
CA LEU A 216 11.92 4.01 -9.82
C LEU A 216 12.82 2.83 -10.15
N ALA A 217 12.28 1.72 -10.64
CA ALA A 217 13.04 0.58 -11.13
C ALA A 217 13.67 0.79 -12.53
N GLY A 218 13.50 1.97 -13.14
CA GLY A 218 14.06 2.30 -14.46
C GLY A 218 13.21 1.85 -15.64
N GLU A 219 11.88 1.73 -15.48
CA GLU A 219 10.93 1.31 -16.52
C GLU A 219 11.29 -0.05 -17.17
N PRO A 220 11.48 -1.12 -16.38
CA PRO A 220 11.86 -2.43 -16.92
C PRO A 220 10.79 -3.02 -17.83
N ASP A 221 11.20 -3.97 -18.67
CA ASP A 221 10.24 -4.83 -19.39
C ASP A 221 9.35 -5.55 -18.35
N ARG A 222 8.03 -5.44 -18.51
CA ARG A 222 7.05 -6.06 -17.61
C ARG A 222 7.24 -7.57 -17.46
N GLY A 223 7.73 -8.25 -18.51
CA GLY A 223 8.05 -9.67 -18.50
C GLY A 223 9.21 -10.04 -17.56
N THR A 224 10.03 -9.07 -17.12
CA THR A 224 11.13 -9.28 -16.18
C THR A 224 10.79 -8.86 -14.74
N VAL A 225 9.53 -8.50 -14.47
CA VAL A 225 9.06 -8.00 -13.17
C VAL A 225 8.10 -8.99 -12.52
N VAL A 226 8.24 -9.21 -11.23
CA VAL A 226 7.26 -9.95 -10.41
C VAL A 226 6.83 -9.12 -9.20
N CYS A 227 5.50 -9.07 -8.97
CA CYS A 227 4.92 -8.53 -7.73
C CYS A 227 4.69 -9.68 -6.76
N ILE A 228 5.21 -9.55 -5.53
CA ILE A 228 5.11 -10.56 -4.48
C ILE A 228 4.38 -9.95 -3.28
N GLY A 229 3.25 -10.52 -2.90
CA GLY A 229 2.43 -10.03 -1.80
C GLY A 229 1.58 -11.13 -1.17
N ASP A 230 0.86 -10.79 -0.10
CA ASP A 230 0.00 -11.72 0.63
C ASP A 230 -1.50 -11.48 0.39
N SER A 231 -1.85 -10.42 -0.36
CA SER A 231 -3.23 -10.03 -0.63
C SER A 231 -3.61 -10.25 -2.09
N VAL A 232 -4.70 -11.01 -2.31
CA VAL A 232 -5.25 -11.19 -3.66
C VAL A 232 -5.84 -9.88 -4.17
N GLU A 233 -6.57 -9.15 -3.31
CA GLU A 233 -7.19 -7.86 -3.65
C GLU A 233 -6.13 -6.81 -4.04
N HIS A 234 -5.05 -6.69 -3.28
CA HIS A 234 -4.08 -5.60 -3.42
C HIS A 234 -2.92 -5.96 -4.34
N ASP A 235 -2.22 -7.06 -4.03
CA ASP A 235 -0.96 -7.39 -4.70
C ASP A 235 -1.18 -8.13 -6.01
N ILE A 236 -2.06 -9.14 -5.98
CA ILE A 236 -2.29 -9.97 -7.16
C ILE A 236 -3.12 -9.21 -8.18
N SER A 237 -4.24 -8.60 -7.77
CA SER A 237 -5.07 -7.79 -8.66
C SER A 237 -4.30 -6.60 -9.23
N GLY A 238 -3.55 -5.90 -8.36
CA GLY A 238 -2.74 -4.76 -8.76
C GLY A 238 -1.61 -5.13 -9.71
N GLY A 239 -0.85 -6.19 -9.43
CA GLY A 239 0.22 -6.70 -10.28
C GLY A 239 -0.31 -7.17 -11.65
N ASN A 240 -1.42 -7.91 -11.66
CA ASN A 240 -2.10 -8.30 -12.89
C ASN A 240 -2.50 -7.08 -13.73
N SER A 241 -3.08 -6.04 -13.10
CA SER A 241 -3.48 -4.79 -13.76
C SER A 241 -2.28 -3.98 -14.27
N ALA A 242 -1.13 -4.08 -13.60
CA ALA A 242 0.12 -3.46 -14.03
C ALA A 242 0.82 -4.25 -15.15
N GLY A 243 0.33 -5.46 -15.47
CA GLY A 243 0.89 -6.33 -16.53
C GLY A 243 2.19 -7.01 -16.13
N VAL A 244 2.42 -7.22 -14.83
CA VAL A 244 3.59 -7.95 -14.31
C VAL A 244 3.18 -9.32 -13.77
N ALA A 245 4.14 -10.23 -13.64
CA ALA A 245 3.91 -11.52 -13.00
C ALA A 245 3.57 -11.33 -11.52
N THR A 246 2.82 -12.27 -10.93
CA THR A 246 2.37 -12.17 -9.54
C THR A 246 2.63 -13.44 -8.75
N ALA A 247 3.09 -13.30 -7.51
CA ALA A 247 3.32 -14.40 -6.58
C ALA A 247 2.62 -14.13 -5.23
N LEU A 248 1.74 -15.05 -4.84
CA LEU A 248 1.04 -14.99 -3.57
C LEU A 248 1.85 -15.71 -2.49
N VAL A 249 2.11 -15.02 -1.38
CA VAL A 249 2.74 -15.58 -0.18
C VAL A 249 1.68 -15.89 0.86
N LEU A 250 1.71 -17.09 1.43
CA LEU A 250 0.68 -17.55 2.38
C LEU A 250 1.03 -17.33 3.85
N SER A 251 2.04 -16.53 4.16
CA SER A 251 2.44 -16.20 5.55
C SER A 251 1.61 -15.09 6.18
N GLY A 252 0.88 -14.30 5.39
CA GLY A 252 0.14 -13.12 5.83
C GLY A 252 -1.36 -13.33 5.99
N ILE A 253 -2.16 -12.46 5.34
CA ILE A 253 -3.61 -12.38 5.52
C ILE A 253 -4.37 -13.68 5.16
N LEU A 254 -3.80 -14.50 4.27
CA LEU A 254 -4.39 -15.76 3.82
C LEU A 254 -3.79 -16.99 4.53
N ALA A 255 -2.99 -16.81 5.59
CA ALA A 255 -2.44 -17.92 6.35
C ALA A 255 -3.55 -18.84 6.89
N GLY A 256 -3.47 -20.13 6.54
CA GLY A 256 -4.46 -21.13 6.96
C GLY A 256 -5.80 -21.08 6.22
N THR A 257 -5.94 -20.28 5.16
CA THR A 257 -7.14 -20.24 4.32
C THR A 257 -7.34 -21.58 3.59
N PRO A 258 -8.45 -22.29 3.82
CA PRO A 258 -8.62 -23.66 3.28
C PRO A 258 -8.97 -23.67 1.78
N ASP A 259 -9.64 -22.65 1.28
CA ASP A 259 -10.10 -22.54 -0.11
C ASP A 259 -9.62 -21.25 -0.76
N LEU A 260 -8.39 -21.29 -1.26
CA LEU A 260 -7.81 -20.16 -2.01
C LEU A 260 -8.53 -19.94 -3.35
N ALA A 261 -9.07 -20.99 -3.96
CA ALA A 261 -9.76 -20.85 -5.25
C ALA A 261 -11.01 -19.97 -5.11
N ALA A 262 -11.77 -20.13 -4.03
CA ALA A 262 -12.91 -19.26 -3.73
C ALA A 262 -12.51 -17.80 -3.59
N VAL A 263 -11.36 -17.51 -2.94
CA VAL A 263 -10.82 -16.14 -2.82
C VAL A 263 -10.44 -15.58 -4.19
N PHE A 264 -9.78 -16.36 -5.04
CA PHE A 264 -9.39 -15.92 -6.39
C PHE A 264 -10.62 -15.63 -7.26
N ASP A 265 -11.65 -16.47 -7.16
CA ASP A 265 -12.91 -16.31 -7.90
C ASP A 265 -13.69 -15.08 -7.40
N GLU A 266 -13.75 -14.85 -6.09
CA GLU A 266 -14.38 -13.65 -5.50
C GLU A 266 -13.70 -12.37 -5.96
N GLN A 267 -12.36 -12.33 -5.91
CA GLN A 267 -11.57 -11.17 -6.29
C GLN A 267 -11.31 -11.06 -7.81
N GLN A 268 -11.72 -12.07 -8.59
CA GLN A 268 -11.45 -12.17 -10.03
C GLN A 268 -9.96 -11.94 -10.38
N ALA A 269 -9.07 -12.41 -9.50
CA ALA A 269 -7.62 -12.25 -9.62
C ALA A 269 -6.89 -13.55 -9.25
N TRP A 270 -6.05 -14.02 -10.17
CA TRP A 270 -5.31 -15.28 -10.04
C TRP A 270 -3.82 -14.99 -10.09
N PRO A 271 -3.02 -15.49 -9.12
CA PRO A 271 -1.58 -15.37 -9.16
C PRO A 271 -0.96 -16.30 -10.23
N ASP A 272 0.27 -16.00 -10.65
CA ASP A 272 1.09 -16.91 -11.44
C ASP A 272 1.72 -17.97 -10.54
N TYR A 273 2.12 -17.57 -9.33
CA TYR A 273 2.85 -18.40 -8.37
C TYR A 273 2.22 -18.32 -6.98
N ILE A 274 2.37 -19.41 -6.22
CA ILE A 274 2.04 -19.45 -4.78
C ILE A 274 3.25 -20.03 -4.03
N THR A 275 3.61 -19.43 -2.92
CA THR A 275 4.61 -19.96 -1.98
C THR A 275 4.13 -19.84 -0.53
N ASP A 276 4.57 -20.75 0.34
CA ASP A 276 4.17 -20.72 1.75
C ASP A 276 4.83 -19.58 2.54
N SER A 277 6.02 -19.14 2.13
CA SER A 277 6.77 -18.09 2.83
C SER A 277 7.71 -17.34 1.89
N PHE A 278 8.05 -16.10 2.27
CA PHE A 278 9.12 -15.33 1.66
C PHE A 278 10.49 -15.79 2.18
N SER A 279 10.96 -16.92 1.68
CA SER A 279 12.25 -17.50 2.03
C SER A 279 13.02 -17.89 0.78
N PHE A 280 14.33 -17.75 0.80
CA PHE A 280 15.19 -18.09 -0.34
C PHE A 280 15.53 -19.58 -0.27
N ARG A 281 14.81 -20.40 -1.00
CA ARG A 281 15.01 -21.84 -1.15
C ARG A 281 14.99 -22.20 -2.61
#